data_c95c619a9d66340522789b735a61cfed
#
_entry.id   c95c619a9d66340522789b735a61cfed
#
_cell.length_a   1.000
_cell.length_b   1.000
_cell.length_c   1.000
_cell.angle_alpha   90.00
_cell.angle_beta   90.00
_cell.angle_gamma   90.00
#
_symmetry.space_group_name_H-M   'P 1'
#
loop_
_entity.id
_entity.type
_entity.pdbx_description
1 polymer ?
#
loop_
_entity_poly.entity_id
_entity_poly.type
_entity_poly.pdbx_seq_one_letter_code
_entity_poly.pdbx_strand_id
1 'polypeptide(L)'
;FEAVAREPRFRSVATIHPGLPGWEDDLTTAVGAGAVAVRADPGYLGLSPAGPEMLALVQAAGGAGIPLLAAVRLEDGRGRHPLDVAPELAPWAVRQWIRASATVRLVITHADRGFIEEVHHGSTPAEAGRIWWDISWVWGPPDDHLALLLATMGAARFLFGSGQPLRLAETPGARLDLLSLPAADRAAITHDNAAQLAGRRSP
;
A
#
# COMPACT_ATOMS: atom_id res chain seq x y z
N PHE A 1 10.22 15.65 -5.81
CA PHE A 1 11.57 15.51 -5.24
C PHE A 1 12.04 16.77 -4.48
N GLU A 2 11.69 17.99 -4.90
CA GLU A 2 12.13 19.23 -4.21
C GLU A 2 11.68 19.29 -2.74
N ALA A 3 10.45 18.89 -2.41
CA ALA A 3 9.96 18.88 -1.02
C ALA A 3 10.77 17.92 -0.13
N VAL A 4 11.17 16.77 -0.68
CA VAL A 4 12.02 15.78 0.02
C VAL A 4 13.42 16.32 0.26
N ALA A 5 13.96 17.10 -0.69
CA ALA A 5 15.27 17.72 -0.52
C ALA A 5 15.30 18.77 0.61
N ARG A 6 14.15 19.41 0.90
CA ARG A 6 14.01 20.42 1.96
C ARG A 6 13.69 19.85 3.34
N GLU A 7 13.08 18.66 3.39
CA GLU A 7 12.65 18.05 4.63
C GLU A 7 13.14 16.58 4.69
N PRO A 8 14.23 16.31 5.39
CA PRO A 8 14.87 14.99 5.39
C PRO A 8 14.03 13.86 6.02
N ARG A 9 12.93 14.20 6.70
CA ARG A 9 11.97 13.19 7.20
C ARG A 9 11.07 12.64 6.10
N PHE A 10 10.89 13.37 4.99
CA PHE A 10 10.08 12.90 3.86
C PHE A 10 10.86 11.91 2.99
N ARG A 11 10.10 11.04 2.36
CA ARG A 11 10.57 10.13 1.31
C ARG A 11 9.62 10.22 0.13
N SER A 12 10.18 10.19 -1.07
CA SER A 12 9.38 10.25 -2.29
C SER A 12 8.81 8.89 -2.65
N VAL A 13 7.56 8.92 -3.08
CA VAL A 13 6.91 7.83 -3.83
C VAL A 13 6.64 8.38 -5.22
N ALA A 14 7.14 7.73 -6.25
CA ALA A 14 6.95 8.17 -7.63
C ALA A 14 5.68 7.52 -8.20
N THR A 15 4.82 8.33 -8.83
CA THR A 15 3.69 7.79 -9.58
C THR A 15 4.16 7.38 -10.98
N ILE A 16 3.87 6.14 -11.37
CA ILE A 16 4.21 5.57 -12.69
C ILE A 16 2.93 5.21 -13.42
N HIS A 17 2.82 5.61 -14.68
CA HIS A 17 1.72 5.23 -15.55
C HIS A 17 2.22 4.25 -16.63
N PRO A 18 2.09 2.92 -16.42
CA PRO A 18 2.70 1.92 -17.31
C PRO A 18 2.08 1.84 -18.70
N GLY A 19 0.99 2.54 -18.97
CA GLY A 19 0.39 2.67 -20.30
C GLY A 19 0.97 3.81 -21.14
N LEU A 20 1.88 4.63 -20.60
CA LEU A 20 2.52 5.71 -21.34
C LEU A 20 3.88 5.26 -21.90
N PRO A 21 4.27 5.74 -23.11
CA PRO A 21 5.61 5.49 -23.62
C PRO A 21 6.70 6.03 -22.69
N GLY A 22 7.77 5.26 -22.46
CA GLY A 22 8.92 5.67 -21.64
C GLY A 22 8.73 5.48 -20.13
N TRP A 23 7.69 4.83 -19.68
CA TRP A 23 7.45 4.59 -18.25
C TRP A 23 8.57 3.79 -17.57
N GLU A 24 9.29 2.95 -18.30
CA GLU A 24 10.45 2.21 -17.78
C GLU A 24 11.61 3.15 -17.44
N ASP A 25 11.82 4.19 -18.26
CA ASP A 25 12.81 5.25 -18.00
C ASP A 25 12.38 6.10 -16.80
N ASP A 26 11.07 6.38 -16.66
CA ASP A 26 10.51 7.07 -15.49
C ASP A 26 10.75 6.25 -14.22
N LEU A 27 10.52 4.93 -14.26
CA LEU A 27 10.81 4.05 -13.14
C LEU A 27 12.30 4.05 -12.79
N THR A 28 13.17 3.93 -13.77
CA THR A 28 14.62 3.97 -13.60
C THR A 28 15.07 5.29 -12.98
N THR A 29 14.54 6.39 -13.48
CA THR A 29 14.81 7.74 -12.98
C THR A 29 14.34 7.90 -11.52
N ALA A 30 13.13 7.41 -11.21
CA ALA A 30 12.59 7.47 -9.86
C ALA A 30 13.45 6.70 -8.85
N VAL A 31 13.88 5.47 -9.21
CA VAL A 31 14.77 4.66 -8.39
C VAL A 31 16.12 5.36 -8.20
N GLY A 32 16.72 5.87 -9.28
CA GLY A 32 17.98 6.62 -9.24
C GLY A 32 17.91 7.90 -8.41
N ALA A 33 16.75 8.55 -8.37
CA ALA A 33 16.49 9.72 -7.53
C ALA A 33 16.15 9.38 -6.07
N GLY A 34 16.19 8.11 -5.68
CA GLY A 34 15.97 7.68 -4.30
C GLY A 34 14.51 7.58 -3.88
N ALA A 35 13.59 7.36 -4.82
CA ALA A 35 12.21 7.00 -4.46
C ALA A 35 12.21 5.71 -3.65
N VAL A 36 11.44 5.66 -2.56
CA VAL A 36 11.35 4.47 -1.68
C VAL A 36 10.24 3.51 -2.10
N ALA A 37 9.35 3.94 -2.96
CA ALA A 37 8.30 3.14 -3.56
C ALA A 37 7.84 3.79 -4.87
N VAL A 38 7.15 3.01 -5.70
CA VAL A 38 6.38 3.52 -6.84
C VAL A 38 4.90 3.29 -6.60
N ARG A 39 4.06 4.12 -7.20
CA ARG A 39 2.60 4.06 -7.08
C ARG A 39 1.95 3.96 -8.44
N ALA A 40 0.97 3.08 -8.57
CA ALA A 40 0.07 3.01 -9.69
C ALA A 40 -1.33 2.57 -9.22
N ASP A 41 -2.33 3.41 -9.46
CA ASP A 41 -3.73 3.13 -9.13
C ASP A 41 -4.48 2.84 -10.43
N PRO A 42 -4.61 1.57 -10.86
CA PRO A 42 -5.05 1.23 -12.23
C PRO A 42 -6.41 1.82 -12.59
N GLY A 43 -7.36 1.84 -11.67
CA GLY A 43 -8.67 2.43 -11.90
C GLY A 43 -8.61 3.91 -12.29
N TYR A 44 -7.73 4.68 -11.66
CA TYR A 44 -7.53 6.11 -11.95
C TYR A 44 -6.63 6.35 -13.18
N LEU A 45 -5.84 5.36 -13.55
CA LEU A 45 -5.02 5.40 -14.77
C LEU A 45 -5.78 4.91 -16.00
N GLY A 46 -7.03 4.46 -15.86
CA GLY A 46 -7.80 3.87 -16.96
C GLY A 46 -7.26 2.53 -17.45
N LEU A 47 -6.53 1.82 -16.59
CA LEU A 47 -5.90 0.54 -16.91
C LEU A 47 -6.64 -0.64 -16.29
N SER A 48 -6.64 -1.78 -16.98
CA SER A 48 -7.06 -3.04 -16.36
C SER A 48 -6.02 -3.47 -15.33
N PRO A 49 -6.42 -3.79 -14.08
CA PRO A 49 -5.49 -4.33 -13.08
C PRO A 49 -4.77 -5.61 -13.54
N ALA A 50 -5.43 -6.41 -14.39
CA ALA A 50 -4.87 -7.63 -14.98
C ALA A 50 -4.26 -7.40 -16.36
N GLY A 51 -4.25 -6.16 -16.85
CA GLY A 51 -3.69 -5.79 -18.15
C GLY A 51 -2.19 -5.99 -18.22
N PRO A 52 -1.65 -6.18 -19.42
CA PRO A 52 -0.23 -6.40 -19.64
C PRO A 52 0.62 -5.24 -19.12
N GLU A 53 0.12 -4.00 -19.16
CA GLU A 53 0.82 -2.81 -18.67
C GLU A 53 1.05 -2.89 -17.16
N MET A 54 0.00 -3.20 -16.39
CA MET A 54 0.12 -3.34 -14.93
C MET A 54 1.00 -4.52 -14.54
N LEU A 55 0.89 -5.65 -15.25
CA LEU A 55 1.73 -6.81 -14.99
C LEU A 55 3.20 -6.53 -15.31
N ALA A 56 3.47 -5.77 -16.38
CA ALA A 56 4.83 -5.33 -16.70
C ALA A 56 5.41 -4.44 -15.59
N LEU A 57 4.63 -3.47 -15.07
CA LEU A 57 5.07 -2.63 -13.94
C LEU A 57 5.33 -3.46 -12.67
N VAL A 58 4.47 -4.43 -12.36
CA VAL A 58 4.65 -5.35 -11.23
C VAL A 58 5.97 -6.11 -11.33
N GLN A 59 6.29 -6.63 -12.51
CA GLN A 59 7.55 -7.34 -12.77
C GLN A 59 8.75 -6.40 -12.67
N ALA A 60 8.66 -5.22 -13.28
CA ALA A 60 9.72 -4.21 -13.25
C ALA A 60 10.01 -3.70 -11.83
N ALA A 61 8.97 -3.40 -11.04
CA ALA A 61 9.13 -3.01 -9.64
C ALA A 61 9.78 -4.12 -8.79
N GLY A 62 9.37 -5.37 -9.02
CA GLY A 62 10.01 -6.54 -8.39
C GLY A 62 11.47 -6.70 -8.78
N GLY A 63 11.83 -6.51 -10.05
CA GLY A 63 13.20 -6.55 -10.55
C GLY A 63 14.06 -5.41 -10.00
N ALA A 64 13.50 -4.22 -9.88
CA ALA A 64 14.19 -3.07 -9.29
C ALA A 64 14.26 -3.12 -7.75
N GLY A 65 13.60 -4.09 -7.11
CA GLY A 65 13.58 -4.22 -5.66
C GLY A 65 12.84 -3.08 -4.95
N ILE A 66 11.98 -2.33 -5.66
CA ILE A 66 11.21 -1.22 -5.11
C ILE A 66 9.76 -1.65 -4.83
N PRO A 67 9.15 -1.29 -3.67
CA PRO A 67 7.75 -1.59 -3.40
C PRO A 67 6.81 -0.91 -4.38
N LEU A 68 5.73 -1.61 -4.77
CA LEU A 68 4.62 -1.05 -5.55
C LEU A 68 3.44 -0.75 -4.61
N LEU A 69 3.04 0.52 -4.57
CA LEU A 69 1.85 0.99 -3.86
C LEU A 69 0.66 1.03 -4.81
N ALA A 70 -0.50 0.61 -4.32
CA ALA A 70 -1.78 0.85 -4.97
C ALA A 70 -2.89 1.05 -3.96
N ALA A 71 -3.82 1.95 -4.26
CA ALA A 71 -5.02 2.14 -3.45
C ALA A 71 -6.16 1.24 -3.94
N VAL A 72 -6.91 0.67 -3.00
CA VAL A 72 -8.17 -0.02 -3.33
C VAL A 72 -9.17 0.98 -3.86
N ARG A 73 -9.28 2.12 -3.19
CA ARG A 73 -10.13 3.27 -3.50
C ARG A 73 -9.51 4.53 -2.91
N LEU A 74 -9.86 5.69 -3.40
CA LEU A 74 -9.46 6.96 -2.76
C LEU A 74 -10.54 7.44 -1.79
N GLU A 75 -11.83 7.27 -2.13
CA GLU A 75 -12.95 7.67 -1.30
C GLU A 75 -13.97 6.55 -1.11
N ASP A 76 -14.72 6.65 -0.01
CA ASP A 76 -15.88 5.79 0.27
C ASP A 76 -16.97 6.05 -0.77
N GLY A 77 -17.59 4.98 -1.29
CA GLY A 77 -18.65 5.09 -2.29
C GLY A 77 -19.83 5.98 -1.88
N ARG A 78 -20.06 6.18 -0.56
CA ARG A 78 -21.10 7.06 -0.03
C ARG A 78 -20.77 8.54 -0.14
N GLY A 79 -19.48 8.91 -0.10
CA GLY A 79 -18.97 10.29 -0.21
C GLY A 79 -18.37 10.60 -1.57
N ARG A 80 -18.29 9.61 -2.43
CA ARG A 80 -17.61 9.70 -3.72
C ARG A 80 -18.31 10.66 -4.66
N HIS A 81 -17.53 11.53 -5.29
CA HIS A 81 -18.09 12.45 -6.28
C HIS A 81 -18.68 11.68 -7.48
N PRO A 82 -19.88 12.05 -8.01
CA PRO A 82 -20.50 11.32 -9.12
C PRO A 82 -19.64 11.21 -10.39
N LEU A 83 -18.69 12.12 -10.60
CA LEU A 83 -17.75 12.07 -11.73
C LEU A 83 -16.51 11.18 -11.47
N ASP A 84 -16.30 10.73 -10.24
CA ASP A 84 -15.29 9.73 -9.93
C ASP A 84 -15.84 8.33 -10.22
N VAL A 85 -15.61 7.88 -11.45
CA VAL A 85 -16.08 6.58 -11.97
C VAL A 85 -14.97 5.52 -11.97
N ALA A 86 -13.81 5.82 -11.40
CA ALA A 86 -12.70 4.88 -11.38
C ALA A 86 -13.10 3.58 -10.65
N PRO A 87 -12.90 2.39 -11.24
CA PRO A 87 -13.20 1.14 -10.57
C PRO A 87 -12.27 0.92 -9.39
N GLU A 88 -12.79 0.33 -8.32
CA GLU A 88 -11.98 -0.10 -7.18
C GLU A 88 -11.09 -1.28 -7.57
N LEU A 89 -9.92 -1.34 -6.93
CA LEU A 89 -9.05 -2.50 -7.06
C LEU A 89 -9.71 -3.72 -6.42
N ALA A 90 -9.75 -4.83 -7.12
CA ALA A 90 -10.36 -6.06 -6.60
C ALA A 90 -9.31 -6.96 -5.92
N PRO A 91 -9.69 -7.75 -4.89
CA PRO A 91 -8.76 -8.66 -4.19
C PRO A 91 -8.04 -9.66 -5.11
N TRP A 92 -8.73 -10.19 -6.12
CA TRP A 92 -8.13 -11.11 -7.07
C TRP A 92 -6.98 -10.49 -7.87
N ALA A 93 -7.01 -9.18 -8.14
CA ALA A 93 -5.95 -8.49 -8.87
C ALA A 93 -4.67 -8.41 -8.04
N VAL A 94 -4.77 -8.15 -6.74
CA VAL A 94 -3.61 -8.17 -5.82
C VAL A 94 -2.98 -9.57 -5.79
N ARG A 95 -3.81 -10.62 -5.75
CA ARG A 95 -3.30 -12.01 -5.82
C ARG A 95 -2.62 -12.32 -7.15
N GLN A 96 -3.12 -11.78 -8.24
CA GLN A 96 -2.48 -11.94 -9.54
C GLN A 96 -1.12 -11.23 -9.59
N TRP A 97 -1.03 -10.01 -9.06
CA TRP A 97 0.22 -9.25 -9.01
C TRP A 97 1.30 -9.96 -8.20
N ILE A 98 0.96 -10.45 -7.01
CA ILE A 98 1.93 -11.13 -6.15
C ILE A 98 2.44 -12.44 -6.77
N ARG A 99 1.66 -13.06 -7.66
CA ARG A 99 2.03 -14.26 -8.44
C ARG A 99 2.81 -13.93 -9.69
N ALA A 100 2.58 -12.77 -10.29
CA ALA A 100 3.26 -12.34 -11.51
C ALA A 100 4.77 -12.06 -11.30
N SER A 101 5.19 -11.82 -10.05
CA SER A 101 6.60 -11.61 -9.70
C SER A 101 6.93 -12.28 -8.36
N ALA A 102 8.01 -13.06 -8.32
CA ALA A 102 8.46 -13.71 -7.09
C ALA A 102 9.11 -12.73 -6.10
N THR A 103 9.46 -11.53 -6.54
CA THR A 103 10.23 -10.55 -5.77
C THR A 103 9.45 -9.28 -5.44
N VAL A 104 8.31 -9.01 -6.12
CA VAL A 104 7.53 -7.81 -5.87
C VAL A 104 7.06 -7.74 -4.42
N ARG A 105 7.15 -6.55 -3.84
CA ARG A 105 6.58 -6.18 -2.55
C ARG A 105 5.42 -5.23 -2.80
N LEU A 106 4.25 -5.56 -2.30
CA LEU A 106 3.04 -4.78 -2.49
C LEU A 106 2.67 -4.03 -1.21
N VAL A 107 2.31 -2.77 -1.34
CA VAL A 107 1.69 -1.98 -0.27
C VAL A 107 0.31 -1.58 -0.77
N ILE A 108 -0.72 -2.15 -0.18
CA ILE A 108 -2.10 -1.88 -0.55
C ILE A 108 -2.68 -0.90 0.47
N THR A 109 -3.12 0.25 -0.04
CA THR A 109 -3.68 1.31 0.79
C THR A 109 -5.20 1.37 0.65
N HIS A 110 -5.86 1.93 1.66
CA HIS A 110 -7.31 2.12 1.70
C HIS A 110 -8.12 0.80 1.55
N ALA A 111 -7.57 -0.30 2.01
CA ALA A 111 -8.25 -1.58 2.09
C ALA A 111 -9.07 -1.70 3.38
N ASP A 112 -10.30 -2.16 3.29
CA ASP A 112 -11.09 -2.56 4.44
C ASP A 112 -10.76 -3.98 4.90
N ARG A 113 -11.32 -4.39 6.05
CA ARG A 113 -11.07 -5.71 6.62
C ARG A 113 -11.42 -6.84 5.64
N GLY A 114 -12.57 -6.79 4.99
CA GLY A 114 -13.01 -7.86 4.08
C GLY A 114 -12.06 -8.05 2.91
N PHE A 115 -11.59 -6.95 2.34
CA PHE A 115 -10.59 -6.97 1.27
C PHE A 115 -9.27 -7.61 1.74
N ILE A 116 -8.77 -7.20 2.90
CA ILE A 116 -7.52 -7.73 3.49
C ILE A 116 -7.64 -9.24 3.74
N GLU A 117 -8.72 -9.67 4.40
CA GLU A 117 -8.96 -11.09 4.70
C GLU A 117 -9.07 -11.93 3.41
N GLU A 118 -9.79 -11.46 2.39
CA GLU A 118 -9.92 -12.17 1.12
C GLU A 118 -8.58 -12.35 0.41
N VAL A 119 -7.74 -11.33 0.38
CA VAL A 119 -6.39 -11.45 -0.21
C VAL A 119 -5.53 -12.37 0.65
N HIS A 120 -5.54 -12.22 1.97
CA HIS A 120 -4.71 -13.00 2.89
C HIS A 120 -5.02 -14.50 2.80
N HIS A 121 -6.29 -14.88 2.93
CA HIS A 121 -6.71 -16.28 2.89
C HIS A 121 -6.64 -16.89 1.49
N GLY A 122 -6.69 -16.07 0.44
CA GLY A 122 -6.51 -16.50 -0.95
C GLY A 122 -5.05 -16.56 -1.42
N SER A 123 -4.09 -16.29 -0.52
CA SER A 123 -2.66 -16.29 -0.80
C SER A 123 -1.93 -17.36 0.00
N THR A 124 -0.83 -17.87 -0.53
CA THR A 124 0.09 -18.71 0.25
C THR A 124 0.82 -17.86 1.31
N PRO A 125 1.38 -18.47 2.39
CA PRO A 125 2.16 -17.73 3.38
C PRO A 125 3.32 -16.93 2.76
N ALA A 126 3.98 -17.47 1.73
CA ALA A 126 5.07 -16.79 1.03
C ALA A 126 4.58 -15.58 0.21
N GLU A 127 3.39 -15.66 -0.41
CA GLU A 127 2.75 -14.54 -1.11
C GLU A 127 2.31 -13.48 -0.10
N ALA A 128 1.56 -13.85 0.93
CA ALA A 128 1.08 -12.96 1.98
C ALA A 128 2.24 -12.23 2.69
N GLY A 129 3.38 -12.92 2.85
CA GLY A 129 4.62 -12.36 3.42
C GLY A 129 5.22 -11.20 2.63
N ARG A 130 4.74 -10.92 1.41
CA ARG A 130 5.21 -9.83 0.54
C ARG A 130 4.15 -8.74 0.32
N ILE A 131 3.05 -8.76 1.09
CA ILE A 131 1.98 -7.78 1.03
C ILE A 131 1.90 -7.03 2.36
N TRP A 132 1.84 -5.71 2.30
CA TRP A 132 1.64 -4.81 3.43
C TRP A 132 0.36 -4.00 3.25
N TRP A 133 -0.25 -3.64 4.37
CA TRP A 133 -1.54 -2.96 4.45
C TRP A 133 -1.43 -1.69 5.26
N ASP A 134 -1.92 -0.57 4.76
CA ASP A 134 -2.06 0.59 5.61
C ASP A 134 -3.33 0.49 6.48
N ILE A 135 -3.30 1.10 7.66
CA ILE A 135 -4.41 1.04 8.60
C ILE A 135 -5.44 2.18 8.42
N SER A 136 -5.23 3.08 7.46
CA SER A 136 -6.06 4.29 7.30
C SER A 136 -7.53 3.99 7.05
N TRP A 137 -7.83 2.83 6.46
CA TRP A 137 -9.19 2.42 6.08
C TRP A 137 -9.75 1.23 6.89
N VAL A 138 -8.96 0.67 7.80
CA VAL A 138 -9.41 -0.44 8.64
C VAL A 138 -10.22 0.13 9.82
N TRP A 139 -11.52 0.18 9.68
CA TRP A 139 -12.45 0.69 10.69
C TRP A 139 -13.79 -0.03 10.61
N GLY A 140 -14.50 -0.11 11.72
CA GLY A 140 -15.85 -0.67 11.77
C GLY A 140 -16.32 -0.93 13.19
N PRO A 141 -17.46 -0.33 13.59
CA PRO A 141 -18.22 -0.77 14.74
C PRO A 141 -19.07 -2.03 14.39
N PRO A 142 -19.50 -2.86 15.33
CA PRO A 142 -19.18 -2.77 16.77
C PRO A 142 -17.83 -3.35 17.15
N ASP A 143 -17.20 -4.13 16.26
CA ASP A 143 -15.95 -4.81 16.53
C ASP A 143 -14.77 -4.00 16.03
N ASP A 144 -13.63 -4.08 16.71
CA ASP A 144 -12.41 -3.49 16.22
C ASP A 144 -11.79 -4.39 15.13
N HIS A 145 -12.04 -4.04 13.89
CA HIS A 145 -11.53 -4.76 12.73
C HIS A 145 -10.00 -4.85 12.73
N LEU A 146 -9.32 -3.82 13.22
CA LEU A 146 -7.85 -3.83 13.27
C LEU A 146 -7.36 -4.84 14.32
N ALA A 147 -7.99 -4.92 15.49
CA ALA A 147 -7.63 -5.91 16.51
C ALA A 147 -7.77 -7.35 15.97
N LEU A 148 -8.84 -7.61 15.24
CA LEU A 148 -9.08 -8.93 14.63
C LEU A 148 -8.03 -9.27 13.57
N LEU A 149 -7.70 -8.32 12.70
CA LEU A 149 -6.64 -8.51 11.70
C LEU A 149 -5.27 -8.72 12.35
N LEU A 150 -4.94 -7.97 13.40
CA LEU A 150 -3.67 -8.13 14.13
C LEU A 150 -3.60 -9.49 14.84
N ALA A 151 -4.71 -9.96 15.39
CA ALA A 151 -4.77 -11.30 15.99
C ALA A 151 -4.55 -12.43 14.97
N THR A 152 -4.99 -12.23 13.71
CA THR A 152 -4.87 -13.23 12.65
C THR A 152 -3.52 -13.18 11.94
N MET A 153 -3.03 -11.98 11.64
CA MET A 153 -1.91 -11.76 10.72
C MET A 153 -0.64 -11.26 11.43
N GLY A 154 -0.75 -10.81 12.69
CA GLY A 154 0.31 -10.12 13.41
C GLY A 154 0.57 -8.70 12.91
N ALA A 155 1.38 -7.93 13.65
CA ALA A 155 1.64 -6.51 13.37
C ALA A 155 2.62 -6.27 12.20
N ALA A 156 3.44 -7.27 11.82
CA ALA A 156 4.56 -7.11 10.88
C ALA A 156 4.14 -6.73 9.43
N ARG A 157 2.84 -6.79 9.11
CA ARG A 157 2.32 -6.50 7.76
C ARG A 157 1.45 -5.24 7.72
N PHE A 158 1.36 -4.50 8.81
CA PHE A 158 0.59 -3.28 8.87
C PHE A 158 1.49 -2.05 8.94
N LEU A 159 1.05 -0.99 8.26
CA LEU A 159 1.74 0.29 8.15
C LEU A 159 0.83 1.39 8.65
N PHE A 160 1.40 2.39 9.32
CA PHE A 160 0.65 3.59 9.65
C PHE A 160 0.39 4.42 8.40
N GLY A 161 -0.87 4.41 7.94
CA GLY A 161 -1.35 5.30 6.90
C GLY A 161 -2.29 6.33 7.48
N SER A 162 -2.08 7.60 7.18
CA SER A 162 -2.93 8.69 7.65
C SER A 162 -4.21 8.88 6.82
N GLY A 163 -4.16 8.46 5.54
CA GLY A 163 -5.22 8.75 4.58
C GLY A 163 -5.30 10.23 4.15
N GLN A 164 -4.33 11.04 4.51
CA GLN A 164 -4.24 12.45 4.09
C GLN A 164 -4.12 12.57 2.56
N PRO A 165 -4.71 13.60 1.92
CA PRO A 165 -5.51 14.68 2.51
C PRO A 165 -7.00 14.34 2.65
N LEU A 166 -7.43 13.14 2.28
CA LEU A 166 -8.85 12.74 2.23
C LEU A 166 -9.41 12.42 3.62
N ARG A 167 -8.54 12.22 4.61
CA ARG A 167 -8.91 11.87 5.99
C ARG A 167 -8.11 12.66 7.00
N LEU A 168 -8.61 12.70 8.24
CA LEU A 168 -7.90 13.28 9.38
C LEU A 168 -6.74 12.35 9.78
N ALA A 169 -5.53 12.88 9.80
CA ALA A 169 -4.31 12.11 10.10
C ALA A 169 -4.30 11.54 11.52
N GLU A 170 -5.04 12.16 12.44
CA GLU A 170 -5.15 11.78 13.84
C GLU A 170 -5.98 10.51 14.04
N THR A 171 -6.89 10.18 13.12
CA THR A 171 -7.82 9.06 13.27
C THR A 171 -7.14 7.71 13.45
N PRO A 172 -6.14 7.31 12.62
CA PRO A 172 -5.44 6.04 12.81
C PRO A 172 -4.63 6.02 14.12
N GLY A 173 -4.06 7.17 14.52
CA GLY A 173 -3.35 7.30 15.80
C GLY A 173 -4.26 7.06 17.00
N ALA A 174 -5.39 7.77 17.06
CA ALA A 174 -6.37 7.60 18.11
C ALA A 174 -6.90 6.15 18.20
N ARG A 175 -7.07 5.48 17.06
CA ARG A 175 -7.45 4.07 17.05
C ARG A 175 -6.38 3.17 17.66
N LEU A 176 -5.10 3.36 17.33
CA LEU A 176 -4.02 2.60 17.95
C LEU A 176 -3.93 2.86 19.45
N ASP A 177 -4.31 4.05 19.92
CA ASP A 177 -4.34 4.38 21.36
C ASP A 177 -5.45 3.64 22.11
N LEU A 178 -6.55 3.30 21.43
CA LEU A 178 -7.64 2.51 22.00
C LEU A 178 -7.33 1.01 22.07
N LEU A 179 -6.33 0.54 21.32
CA LEU A 179 -5.92 -0.86 21.32
C LEU A 179 -4.85 -1.10 22.39
N SER A 180 -5.02 -2.11 23.21
CA SER A 180 -4.01 -2.56 24.17
C SER A 180 -2.91 -3.35 23.47
N LEU A 181 -2.16 -2.69 22.57
CA LEU A 181 -1.09 -3.32 21.79
C LEU A 181 0.21 -3.40 22.61
N PRO A 182 0.97 -4.51 22.50
CA PRO A 182 2.35 -4.55 22.92
C PRO A 182 3.16 -3.41 22.30
N ALA A 183 4.10 -2.84 23.06
CA ALA A 183 4.92 -1.72 22.56
C ALA A 183 5.67 -2.06 21.26
N ALA A 184 6.14 -3.30 21.12
CA ALA A 184 6.80 -3.78 19.91
C ALA A 184 5.87 -3.77 18.69
N ASP A 185 4.62 -4.23 18.83
CA ASP A 185 3.64 -4.24 17.74
C ASP A 185 3.24 -2.82 17.32
N ARG A 186 3.09 -1.93 18.34
CA ARG A 186 2.85 -0.51 18.06
C ARG A 186 4.00 0.12 17.28
N ALA A 187 5.25 -0.11 17.70
CA ALA A 187 6.44 0.39 17.02
C ALA A 187 6.54 -0.16 15.58
N ALA A 188 6.28 -1.46 15.41
CA ALA A 188 6.23 -2.09 14.09
C ALA A 188 5.26 -1.37 13.14
N ILE A 189 4.01 -1.13 13.58
CA ILE A 189 2.99 -0.49 12.74
C ILE A 189 3.34 0.98 12.46
N THR A 190 3.78 1.72 13.49
CA THR A 190 3.96 3.17 13.38
C THR A 190 5.25 3.60 12.70
N HIS A 191 6.27 2.73 12.67
CA HIS A 191 7.58 3.09 12.16
C HIS A 191 8.35 1.95 11.48
N ASP A 192 8.58 0.81 12.16
CA ASP A 192 9.64 -0.12 11.78
C ASP A 192 9.35 -0.83 10.46
N ASN A 193 8.09 -1.22 10.22
CA ASN A 193 7.71 -1.89 8.98
C ASN A 193 7.92 -0.98 7.76
N ALA A 194 7.57 0.31 7.88
CA ALA A 194 7.79 1.27 6.81
C ALA A 194 9.29 1.55 6.58
N ALA A 195 10.07 1.65 7.67
CA ALA A 195 11.51 1.82 7.60
C ALA A 195 12.19 0.63 6.91
N GLN A 196 11.78 -0.58 7.23
CA GLN A 196 12.28 -1.80 6.59
C GLN A 196 11.93 -1.84 5.08
N LEU A 197 10.69 -1.50 4.72
CA LEU A 197 10.26 -1.43 3.33
C LEU A 197 11.05 -0.40 2.51
N ALA A 198 11.35 0.74 3.11
CA ALA A 198 12.17 1.80 2.51
C ALA A 198 13.67 1.49 2.45
N GLY A 199 14.10 0.28 2.84
CA GLY A 199 15.50 -0.13 2.85
C GLY A 199 16.34 0.47 3.99
N ARG A 200 15.68 1.02 5.04
CA ARG A 200 16.35 1.49 6.26
C ARG A 200 16.41 0.37 7.28
N ARG A 201 17.59 0.15 7.84
CA ARG A 201 17.68 -0.61 9.10
C ARG A 201 17.10 0.28 10.20
N SER A 202 16.24 -0.28 11.06
CA SER A 202 15.85 0.40 12.29
C SER A 202 17.10 0.75 13.10
N PRO A 203 17.14 1.90 13.78
CA PRO A 203 18.26 2.32 14.61
C PRO A 203 18.57 1.35 15.71
#